data_8223c56a6d230cea18c71c341e84f25a
#
_entry.id   8223c56a6d230cea18c71c341e84f25a
#
_cell.length_a   1.000
_cell.length_b   1.000
_cell.length_c   1.000
_cell.angle_alpha   90.00
_cell.angle_beta   90.00
_cell.angle_gamma   90.00
#
_symmetry.space_group_name_H-M   'P 1'
#
loop_
_entity.id
_entity.type
_entity.pdbx_description
1 polymer ?
#
loop_
_entity_poly.entity_id
_entity_poly.type
_entity_poly.pdbx_seq_one_letter_code
_entity_poly.pdbx_strand_id
1 'polypeptide(L)'
;GKPMGPDAFDIKKDIGIIMQNVAVFDELNVYENISYFCSLYVKDKEKIKELTEEAIRFVSMEDYKKFYPKKLSGGLLRRLNIACGIVHKPKLIILDEPTVAVDPQSRNKILEGIKKLNEQGATIIYTSHYMEEVEQICNNIAIIDKGKVVAQGTKEELKDMISIGEKIIIDTYKISEEQIMMLRDLPNVLSVEYKDNQLLIKSGKGKNNLIQVLHFIESNNIQFGKIFTELPTLNDVFLEITGKELRD
;
A
#
# COMPACT_ATOMS: atom_id res chain seq x y z
N GLY A 1 -3.34 -24.50 -13.42
CA GLY A 1 -4.27 -25.36 -13.35
C GLY A 1 -4.26 -26.70 -12.63
N LYS A 2 -3.67 -26.85 -11.43
CA LYS A 2 -3.89 -28.05 -10.62
C LYS A 2 -5.06 -27.80 -9.66
N PRO A 3 -5.97 -28.81 -9.45
CA PRO A 3 -7.08 -28.65 -8.51
C PRO A 3 -6.56 -28.50 -7.07
N MET A 4 -7.13 -27.54 -6.34
CA MET A 4 -6.79 -27.34 -4.93
C MET A 4 -7.76 -28.17 -4.07
N GLY A 5 -7.22 -28.97 -3.15
CA GLY A 5 -8.01 -29.77 -2.21
C GLY A 5 -7.33 -29.90 -0.86
N PRO A 6 -7.99 -30.56 0.13
CA PRO A 6 -7.44 -30.74 1.47
C PRO A 6 -6.03 -31.37 1.44
N ASP A 7 -5.81 -32.33 0.56
CA ASP A 7 -4.57 -33.12 0.46
C ASP A 7 -3.58 -32.60 -0.60
N ALA A 8 -3.79 -31.38 -1.13
CA ALA A 8 -2.93 -30.79 -2.15
C ALA A 8 -1.60 -30.26 -1.56
N PHE A 9 -0.85 -31.08 -0.80
CA PHE A 9 0.40 -30.71 -0.15
C PHE A 9 1.46 -30.20 -1.13
N ASP A 10 1.52 -30.81 -2.33
CA ASP A 10 2.44 -30.38 -3.39
C ASP A 10 2.19 -28.97 -3.91
N ILE A 11 0.95 -28.48 -3.78
CA ILE A 11 0.61 -27.10 -4.14
C ILE A 11 0.84 -26.18 -2.94
N LYS A 12 0.42 -26.59 -1.74
CA LYS A 12 0.50 -25.79 -0.51
C LYS A 12 1.93 -25.41 -0.15
N LYS A 13 2.91 -26.28 -0.42
CA LYS A 13 4.33 -25.96 -0.18
C LYS A 13 4.87 -24.81 -1.04
N ASP A 14 4.21 -24.51 -2.16
CA ASP A 14 4.58 -23.39 -3.03
C ASP A 14 3.82 -22.09 -2.66
N ILE A 15 3.00 -22.11 -1.60
CA ILE A 15 2.17 -20.96 -1.17
C ILE A 15 2.57 -20.53 0.24
N GLY A 16 2.86 -19.25 0.40
CA GLY A 16 3.02 -18.57 1.69
C GLY A 16 1.81 -17.68 1.95
N ILE A 17 1.23 -17.76 3.14
CA ILE A 17 0.09 -16.94 3.52
C ILE A 17 0.45 -16.16 4.78
N ILE A 18 0.35 -14.84 4.70
CA ILE A 18 0.56 -13.91 5.79
C ILE A 18 -0.76 -13.18 6.04
N MET A 19 -1.48 -13.62 7.09
CA MET A 19 -2.77 -13.07 7.46
C MET A 19 -2.62 -11.73 8.17
N GLN A 20 -3.69 -10.91 8.15
CA GLN A 20 -3.78 -9.66 8.90
C GLN A 20 -3.56 -9.90 10.41
N ASN A 21 -4.17 -10.93 10.97
CA ASN A 21 -3.89 -11.35 12.34
C ASN A 21 -2.58 -12.12 12.40
N VAL A 22 -1.71 -11.72 13.34
CA VAL A 22 -0.43 -12.39 13.54
C VAL A 22 -0.66 -13.82 14.04
N ALA A 23 -0.08 -14.79 13.35
CA ALA A 23 -0.23 -16.22 13.63
C ALA A 23 1.13 -16.82 14.02
N VAL A 24 1.60 -16.50 15.23
CA VAL A 24 2.83 -17.02 15.83
C VAL A 24 2.53 -17.63 17.21
N PHE A 25 3.43 -18.48 17.69
CA PHE A 25 3.32 -19.11 19.00
C PHE A 25 4.00 -18.26 20.07
N ASP A 26 3.27 -17.83 21.07
CA ASP A 26 3.75 -17.01 22.18
C ASP A 26 4.78 -17.72 23.07
N GLU A 27 4.75 -19.06 23.09
CA GLU A 27 5.63 -19.94 23.85
C GLU A 27 6.97 -20.19 23.16
N LEU A 28 7.09 -19.85 21.90
CA LEU A 28 8.31 -19.98 21.09
C LEU A 28 8.96 -18.63 20.89
N ASN A 29 10.30 -18.58 20.94
CA ASN A 29 11.03 -17.37 20.57
C ASN A 29 11.02 -17.15 19.03
N VAL A 30 11.62 -16.06 18.55
CA VAL A 30 11.68 -15.71 17.11
C VAL A 30 12.27 -16.86 16.29
N TYR A 31 13.43 -17.36 16.67
CA TYR A 31 14.09 -18.46 15.95
C TYR A 31 13.23 -19.72 15.92
N GLU A 32 12.67 -20.10 17.07
CA GLU A 32 11.85 -21.30 17.20
C GLU A 32 10.56 -21.20 16.40
N ASN A 33 9.88 -20.04 16.38
CA ASN A 33 8.73 -19.82 15.53
C ASN A 33 9.06 -20.05 14.05
N ILE A 34 10.07 -19.37 13.52
CA ILE A 34 10.45 -19.46 12.11
C ILE A 34 10.87 -20.89 11.77
N SER A 35 11.67 -21.54 12.62
CA SER A 35 12.11 -22.92 12.44
C SER A 35 10.95 -23.90 12.44
N TYR A 36 9.97 -23.71 13.32
CA TYR A 36 8.76 -24.52 13.37
C TYR A 36 7.98 -24.44 12.06
N PHE A 37 7.67 -23.23 11.59
CA PHE A 37 6.95 -23.05 10.32
C PHE A 37 7.74 -23.62 9.12
N CYS A 38 9.06 -23.50 9.11
CA CYS A 38 9.92 -24.14 8.11
C CYS A 38 9.76 -25.66 8.12
N SER A 39 9.72 -26.27 9.30
CA SER A 39 9.65 -27.73 9.48
C SER A 39 8.37 -28.36 8.96
N LEU A 40 7.30 -27.57 8.77
CA LEU A 40 6.05 -28.04 8.17
C LEU A 40 6.23 -28.42 6.69
N TYR A 41 7.23 -27.85 6.01
CA TYR A 41 7.45 -27.99 4.58
C TYR A 41 8.80 -28.67 4.25
N VAL A 42 9.81 -28.52 5.10
CA VAL A 42 11.16 -29.02 4.92
C VAL A 42 11.49 -30.06 5.99
N LYS A 43 12.00 -31.23 5.59
CA LYS A 43 12.33 -32.33 6.52
C LYS A 43 13.79 -32.35 6.94
N ASP A 44 14.69 -31.82 6.12
CA ASP A 44 16.13 -31.79 6.38
C ASP A 44 16.46 -30.73 7.44
N LYS A 45 17.07 -31.18 8.55
CA LYS A 45 17.37 -30.30 9.71
C LYS A 45 18.40 -29.21 9.40
N GLU A 46 19.42 -29.52 8.61
CA GLU A 46 20.44 -28.52 8.23
C GLU A 46 19.82 -27.46 7.30
N LYS A 47 18.94 -27.90 6.38
CA LYS A 47 18.22 -26.98 5.51
C LYS A 47 17.23 -26.09 6.27
N ILE A 48 16.54 -26.63 7.29
CA ILE A 48 15.67 -25.83 8.18
C ILE A 48 16.49 -24.74 8.86
N LYS A 49 17.65 -25.08 9.41
CA LYS A 49 18.54 -24.12 10.07
C LYS A 49 19.00 -23.02 9.11
N GLU A 50 19.45 -23.40 7.92
CA GLU A 50 19.89 -22.46 6.86
C GLU A 50 18.77 -21.48 6.48
N LEU A 51 17.57 -22.00 6.18
CA LEU A 51 16.41 -21.21 5.77
C LEU A 51 15.90 -20.30 6.91
N THR A 52 15.92 -20.79 8.14
CA THR A 52 15.55 -20.00 9.33
C THR A 52 16.48 -18.81 9.51
N GLU A 53 17.79 -19.02 9.42
CA GLU A 53 18.77 -17.93 9.51
C GLU A 53 18.64 -16.93 8.35
N GLU A 54 18.36 -17.42 7.15
CA GLU A 54 18.12 -16.57 5.98
C GLU A 54 16.86 -15.72 6.17
N ALA A 55 15.76 -16.32 6.62
CA ALA A 55 14.52 -15.59 6.88
C ALA A 55 14.68 -14.52 7.98
N ILE A 56 15.43 -14.83 9.05
CA ILE A 56 15.73 -13.86 10.12
C ILE A 56 16.51 -12.66 9.56
N ARG A 57 17.54 -12.88 8.74
CA ARG A 57 18.31 -11.82 8.08
C ARG A 57 17.44 -11.01 7.14
N PHE A 58 16.60 -11.70 6.36
CA PHE A 58 15.70 -11.04 5.40
C PHE A 58 14.79 -10.01 6.06
N VAL A 59 14.25 -10.33 7.24
CA VAL A 59 13.38 -9.42 8.00
C VAL A 59 14.14 -8.53 9.01
N SER A 60 15.49 -8.59 9.03
CA SER A 60 16.37 -7.83 9.93
C SER A 60 16.00 -8.04 11.42
N MET A 61 15.98 -9.29 11.85
CA MET A 61 15.65 -9.68 13.22
C MET A 61 16.78 -10.47 13.93
N GLU A 62 18.02 -10.30 13.50
CA GLU A 62 19.18 -11.03 14.04
C GLU A 62 19.35 -10.83 15.54
N ASP A 63 19.17 -9.60 16.03
CA ASP A 63 19.31 -9.24 17.44
C ASP A 63 18.13 -9.73 18.30
N TYR A 64 17.03 -10.13 17.65
CA TYR A 64 15.79 -10.55 18.32
C TYR A 64 15.57 -12.07 18.36
N LYS A 65 16.51 -12.87 17.87
CA LYS A 65 16.36 -14.35 17.74
C LYS A 65 15.83 -15.06 18.98
N LYS A 66 16.26 -14.61 20.16
CA LYS A 66 15.89 -15.20 21.46
C LYS A 66 14.73 -14.52 22.15
N PHE A 67 14.14 -13.49 21.52
CA PHE A 67 13.00 -12.77 22.08
C PHE A 67 11.70 -13.54 21.82
N TYR A 68 10.83 -13.52 22.80
CA TYR A 68 9.48 -14.06 22.69
C TYR A 68 8.53 -13.01 22.07
N PRO A 69 7.45 -13.40 21.38
CA PRO A 69 6.51 -12.49 20.73
C PRO A 69 6.01 -11.37 21.64
N LYS A 70 5.71 -11.66 22.90
CA LYS A 70 5.25 -10.69 23.92
C LYS A 70 6.23 -9.55 24.23
N LYS A 71 7.50 -9.70 23.86
CA LYS A 71 8.55 -8.69 24.05
C LYS A 71 8.85 -7.89 22.78
N LEU A 72 8.15 -8.18 21.69
CA LEU A 72 8.34 -7.52 20.40
C LEU A 72 7.39 -6.31 20.26
N SER A 73 7.85 -5.26 19.59
CA SER A 73 6.96 -4.20 19.10
C SER A 73 6.01 -4.75 18.02
N GLY A 74 4.91 -4.04 17.73
CA GLY A 74 3.98 -4.44 16.68
C GLY A 74 4.65 -4.63 15.32
N GLY A 75 5.58 -3.74 14.94
CA GLY A 75 6.35 -3.86 13.71
C GLY A 75 7.30 -5.06 13.69
N LEU A 76 7.95 -5.37 14.81
CA LEU A 76 8.79 -6.57 14.95
C LEU A 76 7.96 -7.84 14.89
N LEU A 77 6.81 -7.85 15.55
CA LEU A 77 5.88 -8.98 15.54
C LEU A 77 5.36 -9.25 14.13
N ARG A 78 5.05 -8.19 13.37
CA ARG A 78 4.63 -8.30 11.97
C ARG A 78 5.74 -8.86 11.09
N ARG A 79 6.99 -8.42 11.30
CA ARG A 79 8.16 -8.96 10.58
C ARG A 79 8.39 -10.44 10.90
N LEU A 80 8.18 -10.86 12.15
CA LEU A 80 8.20 -12.28 12.53
C LEU A 80 7.13 -13.08 11.78
N ASN A 81 5.89 -12.57 11.73
CA ASN A 81 4.79 -13.21 11.01
C ASN A 81 5.11 -13.39 9.51
N ILE A 82 5.69 -12.37 8.88
CA ILE A 82 6.15 -12.45 7.49
C ILE A 82 7.24 -13.51 7.35
N ALA A 83 8.26 -13.51 8.22
CA ALA A 83 9.34 -14.50 8.17
C ALA A 83 8.81 -15.93 8.25
N CYS A 84 7.84 -16.21 9.12
CA CYS A 84 7.18 -17.51 9.23
C CYS A 84 6.48 -17.92 7.93
N GLY A 85 5.81 -16.97 7.26
CA GLY A 85 5.08 -17.24 6.03
C GLY A 85 5.96 -17.45 4.78
N ILE A 86 7.20 -16.96 4.78
CA ILE A 86 8.10 -17.02 3.61
C ILE A 86 9.29 -17.97 3.78
N VAL A 87 9.54 -18.50 4.98
CA VAL A 87 10.76 -19.27 5.32
C VAL A 87 11.01 -20.46 4.41
N HIS A 88 9.96 -21.11 3.91
CA HIS A 88 10.04 -22.25 3.00
C HIS A 88 10.19 -21.87 1.52
N LYS A 89 10.42 -20.58 1.21
CA LYS A 89 10.60 -20.01 -0.14
C LYS A 89 9.46 -20.33 -1.10
N PRO A 90 8.21 -19.94 -0.76
CA PRO A 90 7.06 -20.18 -1.62
C PRO A 90 7.15 -19.38 -2.93
N LYS A 91 6.54 -19.91 -4.00
CA LYS A 91 6.45 -19.25 -5.31
C LYS A 91 5.31 -18.22 -5.38
N LEU A 92 4.25 -18.45 -4.59
CA LEU A 92 3.11 -17.53 -4.45
C LEU A 92 3.03 -17.09 -2.99
N ILE A 93 3.00 -15.79 -2.77
CA ILE A 93 2.89 -15.20 -1.43
C ILE A 93 1.64 -14.33 -1.38
N ILE A 94 0.76 -14.61 -0.43
CA ILE A 94 -0.45 -13.84 -0.18
C ILE A 94 -0.24 -13.06 1.12
N LEU A 95 -0.30 -11.74 1.02
CA LEU A 95 -0.14 -10.82 2.16
C LEU A 95 -1.45 -10.06 2.35
N ASP A 96 -2.12 -10.34 3.46
CA ASP A 96 -3.37 -9.68 3.80
C ASP A 96 -3.09 -8.54 4.80
N GLU A 97 -3.15 -7.31 4.29
CA GLU A 97 -2.89 -6.06 5.02
C GLU A 97 -1.62 -6.11 5.92
N PRO A 98 -0.44 -6.42 5.38
CA PRO A 98 0.74 -6.73 6.18
C PRO A 98 1.35 -5.53 6.91
N THR A 99 0.87 -4.31 6.67
CA THR A 99 1.41 -3.06 7.20
C THR A 99 0.46 -2.32 8.14
N VAL A 100 -0.73 -2.88 8.38
CA VAL A 100 -1.72 -2.29 9.31
C VAL A 100 -1.15 -2.21 10.73
N ALA A 101 -1.33 -1.05 11.36
CA ALA A 101 -0.85 -0.72 12.70
C ALA A 101 0.69 -0.84 12.88
N VAL A 102 1.45 -0.66 11.80
CA VAL A 102 2.91 -0.68 11.80
C VAL A 102 3.44 0.74 11.67
N ASP A 103 4.47 1.09 12.43
CA ASP A 103 5.13 2.38 12.34
C ASP A 103 5.77 2.62 10.96
N PRO A 104 5.95 3.88 10.52
CA PRO A 104 6.43 4.19 9.17
C PRO A 104 7.78 3.56 8.82
N GLN A 105 8.70 3.45 9.78
CA GLN A 105 10.02 2.87 9.54
C GLN A 105 9.93 1.35 9.29
N SER A 106 9.15 0.65 10.11
CA SER A 106 8.90 -0.78 9.95
C SER A 106 8.12 -1.07 8.68
N ARG A 107 7.13 -0.22 8.34
CA ARG A 107 6.36 -0.28 7.09
C ARG A 107 7.27 -0.25 5.87
N ASN A 108 8.16 0.73 5.76
CA ASN A 108 9.09 0.83 4.63
C ASN A 108 9.97 -0.42 4.48
N LYS A 109 10.48 -0.96 5.59
CA LYS A 109 11.27 -2.20 5.57
C LYS A 109 10.46 -3.41 5.08
N ILE A 110 9.19 -3.51 5.46
CA ILE A 110 8.28 -4.56 4.97
C ILE A 110 8.08 -4.42 3.46
N LEU A 111 7.77 -3.22 2.96
CA LEU A 111 7.55 -2.98 1.52
C LEU A 111 8.81 -3.25 0.69
N GLU A 112 9.99 -2.85 1.16
CA GLU A 112 11.27 -3.19 0.53
C GLU A 112 11.51 -4.70 0.49
N GLY A 113 11.18 -5.40 1.59
CA GLY A 113 11.26 -6.86 1.65
C GLY A 113 10.33 -7.53 0.63
N ILE A 114 9.10 -7.06 0.50
CA ILE A 114 8.12 -7.59 -0.47
C ILE A 114 8.63 -7.40 -1.91
N LYS A 115 9.20 -6.22 -2.24
CA LYS A 115 9.82 -5.99 -3.56
C LYS A 115 10.94 -6.99 -3.85
N LYS A 116 11.83 -7.22 -2.88
CA LYS A 116 12.92 -8.20 -3.02
C LYS A 116 12.41 -9.62 -3.26
N LEU A 117 11.33 -10.04 -2.60
CA LEU A 117 10.73 -11.36 -2.85
C LEU A 117 10.20 -11.48 -4.29
N ASN A 118 9.59 -10.43 -4.82
CA ASN A 118 9.13 -10.40 -6.19
C ASN A 118 10.30 -10.42 -7.19
N GLU A 119 11.35 -9.64 -6.96
CA GLU A 119 12.59 -9.65 -7.76
C GLU A 119 13.28 -11.02 -7.77
N GLN A 120 13.14 -11.79 -6.69
CA GLN A 120 13.62 -13.17 -6.57
C GLN A 120 12.72 -14.19 -7.27
N GLY A 121 11.63 -13.76 -7.90
CA GLY A 121 10.75 -14.57 -8.72
C GLY A 121 9.46 -15.04 -8.03
N ALA A 122 9.17 -14.62 -6.82
CA ALA A 122 7.88 -14.91 -6.19
C ALA A 122 6.77 -14.06 -6.81
N THR A 123 5.60 -14.68 -7.04
CA THR A 123 4.37 -13.95 -7.35
C THR A 123 3.74 -13.47 -6.04
N ILE A 124 3.39 -12.20 -5.97
CA ILE A 124 2.84 -11.58 -4.76
C ILE A 124 1.39 -11.19 -4.99
N ILE A 125 0.49 -11.60 -4.11
CA ILE A 125 -0.85 -11.04 -3.96
C ILE A 125 -0.83 -10.20 -2.69
N TYR A 126 -1.08 -8.91 -2.84
CA TYR A 126 -1.00 -7.92 -1.77
C TYR A 126 -2.34 -7.22 -1.60
N THR A 127 -2.95 -7.30 -0.41
CA THR A 127 -4.14 -6.52 -0.10
C THR A 127 -3.77 -5.35 0.79
N SER A 128 -4.33 -4.19 0.54
CA SER A 128 -4.18 -3.00 1.36
C SER A 128 -5.30 -2.00 1.07
N HIS A 129 -5.64 -1.20 2.05
CA HIS A 129 -6.44 0.01 1.87
C HIS A 129 -5.55 1.28 1.80
N TYR A 130 -4.24 1.16 1.98
CA TYR A 130 -3.27 2.25 1.80
C TYR A 130 -2.86 2.36 0.33
N MET A 131 -3.49 3.25 -0.42
CA MET A 131 -3.27 3.39 -1.87
C MET A 131 -1.83 3.74 -2.23
N GLU A 132 -1.13 4.48 -1.37
CA GLU A 132 0.28 4.84 -1.55
C GLU A 132 1.19 3.59 -1.58
N GLU A 133 0.92 2.59 -0.73
CA GLU A 133 1.65 1.33 -0.73
C GLU A 133 1.40 0.55 -2.02
N VAL A 134 0.13 0.49 -2.43
CA VAL A 134 -0.27 -0.18 -3.68
C VAL A 134 0.41 0.46 -4.88
N GLU A 135 0.43 1.80 -4.97
CA GLU A 135 1.16 2.53 -6.02
C GLU A 135 2.66 2.25 -6.02
N GLN A 136 3.22 2.03 -4.85
CA GLN A 136 4.66 1.82 -4.69
C GLN A 136 5.12 0.43 -5.12
N ILE A 137 4.32 -0.63 -4.86
CA ILE A 137 4.79 -2.01 -5.00
C ILE A 137 4.02 -2.85 -6.02
N CYS A 138 2.78 -2.50 -6.38
CA CYS A 138 1.94 -3.32 -7.25
C CYS A 138 2.13 -2.96 -8.72
N ASN A 139 2.24 -3.99 -9.58
CA ASN A 139 2.30 -3.84 -11.04
C ASN A 139 0.89 -3.84 -11.66
N ASN A 140 0.01 -4.71 -11.17
CA ASN A 140 -1.39 -4.80 -11.55
C ASN A 140 -2.26 -4.66 -10.30
N ILE A 141 -3.36 -3.94 -10.43
CA ILE A 141 -4.23 -3.56 -9.32
C ILE A 141 -5.66 -3.91 -9.68
N ALA A 142 -6.39 -4.49 -8.73
CA ALA A 142 -7.83 -4.69 -8.82
C ALA A 142 -8.51 -3.93 -7.68
N ILE A 143 -9.42 -3.03 -8.01
CA ILE A 143 -10.23 -2.29 -7.03
C ILE A 143 -11.52 -3.07 -6.81
N ILE A 144 -11.81 -3.37 -5.54
CA ILE A 144 -12.99 -4.14 -5.15
C ILE A 144 -13.90 -3.26 -4.29
N ASP A 145 -15.17 -3.10 -4.70
CA ASP A 145 -16.22 -2.51 -3.86
C ASP A 145 -17.41 -3.46 -3.80
N LYS A 146 -17.99 -3.62 -2.61
CA LYS A 146 -19.15 -4.48 -2.34
C LYS A 146 -19.03 -5.90 -2.91
N GLY A 147 -17.83 -6.49 -2.82
CA GLY A 147 -17.54 -7.85 -3.29
C GLY A 147 -17.44 -8.01 -4.81
N LYS A 148 -17.35 -6.90 -5.56
CA LYS A 148 -17.18 -6.91 -7.02
C LYS A 148 -15.92 -6.16 -7.41
N VAL A 149 -15.21 -6.66 -8.42
CA VAL A 149 -14.12 -5.92 -9.06
C VAL A 149 -14.75 -4.80 -9.88
N VAL A 150 -14.48 -3.55 -9.52
CA VAL A 150 -15.03 -2.35 -10.17
C VAL A 150 -14.05 -1.74 -11.17
N ALA A 151 -12.74 -1.95 -11.00
CA ALA A 151 -11.70 -1.58 -11.94
C ALA A 151 -10.50 -2.49 -11.80
N GLN A 152 -9.75 -2.70 -12.89
CA GLN A 152 -8.52 -3.49 -12.90
C GLN A 152 -7.58 -2.97 -13.99
N GLY A 153 -6.28 -2.94 -13.70
CA GLY A 153 -5.24 -2.54 -14.63
C GLY A 153 -3.95 -2.15 -13.93
N THR A 154 -3.00 -1.60 -14.68
CA THR A 154 -1.83 -0.91 -14.13
C THR A 154 -2.26 0.39 -13.43
N LYS A 155 -1.38 0.99 -12.64
CA LYS A 155 -1.68 2.28 -11.98
C LYS A 155 -1.94 3.40 -13.02
N GLU A 156 -1.23 3.37 -14.15
CA GLU A 156 -1.40 4.32 -15.24
C GLU A 156 -2.78 4.14 -15.90
N GLU A 157 -3.14 2.91 -16.27
CA GLU A 157 -4.46 2.59 -16.85
C GLU A 157 -5.60 3.01 -15.92
N LEU A 158 -5.47 2.74 -14.62
CA LEU A 158 -6.49 3.14 -13.64
C LEU A 158 -6.61 4.66 -13.50
N LYS A 159 -5.49 5.38 -13.46
CA LYS A 159 -5.50 6.86 -13.44
C LYS A 159 -6.05 7.46 -14.73
N ASP A 160 -5.93 6.72 -15.83
CA ASP A 160 -6.53 7.12 -17.10
C ASP A 160 -8.05 6.91 -17.18
N MET A 161 -8.64 6.11 -16.29
CA MET A 161 -10.10 5.91 -16.24
C MET A 161 -10.87 7.10 -15.66
N ILE A 162 -10.22 7.94 -14.83
CA ILE A 162 -10.87 9.06 -14.14
C ILE A 162 -10.77 10.36 -14.94
N SER A 163 -11.66 11.30 -14.63
CA SER A 163 -11.72 12.61 -15.30
C SER A 163 -10.64 13.58 -14.84
N ILE A 164 -10.07 13.39 -13.63
CA ILE A 164 -9.06 14.26 -13.05
C ILE A 164 -7.74 14.12 -13.82
N GLY A 165 -7.20 15.23 -14.29
CA GLY A 165 -5.88 15.29 -14.95
C GLY A 165 -4.80 15.90 -14.06
N GLU A 166 -5.15 16.90 -13.24
CA GLU A 166 -4.23 17.64 -12.38
C GLU A 166 -4.94 18.12 -11.11
N LYS A 167 -4.20 18.15 -10.01
CA LYS A 167 -4.61 18.82 -8.76
C LYS A 167 -3.68 20.00 -8.51
N ILE A 168 -4.25 21.17 -8.20
CA ILE A 168 -3.53 22.38 -7.83
C ILE A 168 -3.87 22.66 -6.37
N ILE A 169 -2.86 22.71 -5.52
CA ILE A 169 -2.97 22.95 -4.08
C ILE A 169 -2.31 24.28 -3.78
N ILE A 170 -3.06 25.19 -3.16
CA ILE A 170 -2.60 26.55 -2.87
C ILE A 170 -2.86 26.87 -1.39
N ASP A 171 -1.80 27.19 -0.67
CA ASP A 171 -1.91 27.70 0.69
C ASP A 171 -2.45 29.13 0.62
N THR A 172 -3.64 29.39 1.17
CA THR A 172 -4.23 30.74 1.25
C THR A 172 -4.99 30.92 2.56
N TYR A 173 -4.76 32.04 3.21
CA TYR A 173 -5.36 32.33 4.52
C TYR A 173 -6.73 32.93 4.44
N LYS A 174 -7.12 33.49 3.31
CA LYS A 174 -8.41 34.15 3.12
C LYS A 174 -8.86 34.07 1.67
N ILE A 175 -9.98 33.42 1.45
CA ILE A 175 -10.68 33.39 0.18
C ILE A 175 -12.19 33.47 0.49
N SER A 176 -12.94 34.25 -0.28
CA SER A 176 -14.40 34.36 -0.12
C SER A 176 -15.12 33.23 -0.84
N GLU A 177 -16.35 32.91 -0.41
CA GLU A 177 -17.20 31.95 -1.11
C GLU A 177 -17.49 32.37 -2.57
N GLU A 178 -17.62 33.66 -2.82
CA GLU A 178 -17.80 34.21 -4.16
C GLU A 178 -16.57 33.90 -5.04
N GLN A 179 -15.34 34.10 -4.52
CA GLN A 179 -14.12 33.77 -5.23
C GLN A 179 -13.97 32.25 -5.48
N ILE A 180 -14.44 31.41 -4.55
CA ILE A 180 -14.48 29.97 -4.74
C ILE A 180 -15.46 29.59 -5.86
N MET A 181 -16.64 30.22 -5.90
CA MET A 181 -17.60 30.02 -6.99
C MET A 181 -17.01 30.42 -8.35
N MET A 182 -16.37 31.58 -8.43
CA MET A 182 -15.72 32.05 -9.65
C MET A 182 -14.60 31.09 -10.11
N LEU A 183 -13.85 30.49 -9.19
CA LEU A 183 -12.86 29.47 -9.51
C LEU A 183 -13.48 28.21 -10.07
N ARG A 184 -14.67 27.81 -9.58
CA ARG A 184 -15.41 26.65 -10.12
C ARG A 184 -15.89 26.86 -11.54
N ASP A 185 -16.15 28.13 -11.93
CA ASP A 185 -16.59 28.49 -13.26
C ASP A 185 -15.44 28.60 -14.28
N LEU A 186 -14.19 28.48 -13.85
CA LEU A 186 -13.06 28.48 -14.76
C LEU A 186 -13.10 27.25 -15.70
N PRO A 187 -12.71 27.40 -16.95
CA PRO A 187 -12.67 26.28 -17.90
C PRO A 187 -11.86 25.11 -17.39
N ASN A 188 -12.38 23.90 -17.54
CA ASN A 188 -11.72 22.64 -17.17
C ASN A 188 -11.47 22.45 -15.67
N VAL A 189 -12.06 23.27 -14.79
CA VAL A 189 -12.10 23.02 -13.34
C VAL A 189 -13.26 22.06 -13.05
N LEU A 190 -12.96 20.95 -12.35
CA LEU A 190 -13.92 19.91 -11.97
C LEU A 190 -14.47 20.16 -10.57
N SER A 191 -13.60 20.53 -9.63
CA SER A 191 -14.00 20.87 -8.27
C SER A 191 -13.03 21.85 -7.61
N VAL A 192 -13.54 22.61 -6.66
CA VAL A 192 -12.77 23.51 -5.79
C VAL A 192 -13.21 23.29 -4.36
N GLU A 193 -12.26 22.96 -3.50
CA GLU A 193 -12.44 22.74 -2.07
C GLU A 193 -11.50 23.67 -1.29
N TYR A 194 -12.01 24.29 -0.22
CA TYR A 194 -11.19 25.09 0.69
C TYR A 194 -11.35 24.55 2.11
N LYS A 195 -10.24 24.09 2.66
CA LYS A 195 -10.18 23.55 4.02
C LYS A 195 -8.80 23.77 4.62
N ASP A 196 -8.75 24.05 5.92
CA ASP A 196 -7.50 24.18 6.70
C ASP A 196 -6.48 25.14 6.07
N ASN A 197 -6.95 26.28 5.52
CA ASN A 197 -6.16 27.28 4.79
C ASN A 197 -5.50 26.74 3.50
N GLN A 198 -6.01 25.65 2.97
CA GLN A 198 -5.60 25.12 1.67
C GLN A 198 -6.78 25.13 0.70
N LEU A 199 -6.49 25.61 -0.50
CA LEU A 199 -7.37 25.56 -1.66
C LEU A 199 -6.93 24.41 -2.55
N LEU A 200 -7.79 23.41 -2.72
CA LEU A 200 -7.59 22.27 -3.61
C LEU A 200 -8.47 22.46 -4.85
N ILE A 201 -7.84 22.55 -6.02
CA ILE A 201 -8.51 22.65 -7.31
C ILE A 201 -8.20 21.38 -8.09
N LYS A 202 -9.23 20.62 -8.47
CA LYS A 202 -9.12 19.48 -9.36
C LYS A 202 -9.50 19.91 -10.77
N SER A 203 -8.63 19.64 -11.73
CA SER A 203 -8.81 20.01 -13.13
C SER A 203 -8.89 18.77 -14.01
N GLY A 204 -9.63 18.88 -15.11
CA GLY A 204 -9.77 17.80 -16.09
C GLY A 204 -8.50 17.58 -16.91
N LYS A 205 -8.50 16.49 -17.68
CA LYS A 205 -7.39 16.13 -18.57
C LYS A 205 -7.24 17.11 -19.73
N GLY A 206 -6.05 17.23 -20.27
CA GLY A 206 -5.74 17.84 -21.56
C GLY A 206 -5.27 19.29 -21.53
N LYS A 207 -5.55 20.09 -20.51
CA LYS A 207 -5.05 21.47 -20.38
C LYS A 207 -4.51 21.70 -18.99
N ASN A 208 -3.31 22.27 -18.91
CA ASN A 208 -2.76 22.76 -17.64
C ASN A 208 -3.53 24.01 -17.20
N ASN A 209 -4.24 23.92 -16.10
CA ASN A 209 -5.05 25.03 -15.54
C ASN A 209 -4.25 25.94 -14.62
N LEU A 210 -3.02 25.60 -14.26
CA LEU A 210 -2.23 26.37 -13.32
C LEU A 210 -2.12 27.84 -13.70
N ILE A 211 -1.85 28.14 -14.96
CA ILE A 211 -1.73 29.54 -15.45
C ILE A 211 -3.03 30.31 -15.26
N GLN A 212 -4.18 29.70 -15.59
CA GLN A 212 -5.48 30.35 -15.44
C GLN A 212 -5.82 30.61 -13.97
N VAL A 213 -5.52 29.65 -13.11
CA VAL A 213 -5.69 29.76 -11.66
C VAL A 213 -4.79 30.86 -11.08
N LEU A 214 -3.54 30.95 -11.50
CA LEU A 214 -2.60 32.00 -11.08
C LEU A 214 -3.09 33.40 -11.50
N HIS A 215 -3.52 33.56 -12.74
CA HIS A 215 -4.12 34.82 -13.21
C HIS A 215 -5.36 35.22 -12.42
N PHE A 216 -6.21 34.23 -12.08
CA PHE A 216 -7.38 34.47 -11.25
C PHE A 216 -6.99 34.97 -9.84
N ILE A 217 -6.02 34.31 -9.20
CA ILE A 217 -5.51 34.66 -7.87
C ILE A 217 -4.94 36.08 -7.85
N GLU A 218 -4.10 36.41 -8.83
CA GLU A 218 -3.52 37.75 -8.99
C GLU A 218 -4.59 38.83 -9.22
N SER A 219 -5.50 38.61 -10.16
CA SER A 219 -6.55 39.56 -10.53
C SER A 219 -7.53 39.85 -9.38
N ASN A 220 -7.71 38.88 -8.48
CA ASN A 220 -8.61 39.02 -7.32
C ASN A 220 -7.84 39.37 -6.04
N ASN A 221 -6.56 39.72 -6.11
CA ASN A 221 -5.72 40.06 -4.96
C ASN A 221 -5.76 39.04 -3.82
N ILE A 222 -5.83 37.73 -4.16
CA ILE A 222 -5.84 36.65 -3.19
C ILE A 222 -4.40 36.44 -2.71
N GLN A 223 -4.18 36.57 -1.41
CA GLN A 223 -2.87 36.31 -0.81
C GLN A 223 -2.66 34.80 -0.70
N PHE A 224 -1.54 34.32 -1.20
CA PHE A 224 -1.20 32.90 -1.18
C PHE A 224 0.23 32.67 -0.68
N GLY A 225 0.48 31.48 -0.17
CA GLY A 225 1.80 31.01 0.24
C GLY A 225 2.40 30.09 -0.81
N LYS A 226 2.45 28.78 -0.51
CA LYS A 226 3.00 27.79 -1.43
C LYS A 226 1.95 27.31 -2.42
N ILE A 227 2.42 26.95 -3.61
CA ILE A 227 1.60 26.32 -4.65
C ILE A 227 2.27 25.00 -5.02
N PHE A 228 1.47 23.95 -5.09
CA PHE A 228 1.89 22.63 -5.52
C PHE A 228 0.97 22.15 -6.63
N THR A 229 1.52 21.40 -7.57
CA THR A 229 0.72 20.66 -8.56
C THR A 229 1.02 19.17 -8.40
N GLU A 230 -0.01 18.37 -8.47
CA GLU A 230 0.08 16.92 -8.35
C GLU A 230 -0.73 16.23 -9.44
N LEU A 231 -0.24 15.10 -9.90
CA LEU A 231 -1.02 14.17 -10.72
C LEU A 231 -2.03 13.42 -9.83
N PRO A 232 -3.11 12.89 -10.43
CA PRO A 232 -4.06 12.08 -9.69
C PRO A 232 -3.39 10.83 -9.10
N THR A 233 -3.84 10.44 -7.92
CA THR A 233 -3.40 9.26 -7.18
C THR A 233 -4.39 8.11 -7.32
N LEU A 234 -4.03 6.90 -6.91
CA LEU A 234 -4.99 5.79 -6.83
C LEU A 234 -6.11 6.07 -5.84
N ASN A 235 -5.88 6.93 -4.84
CA ASN A 235 -6.95 7.37 -3.94
C ASN A 235 -8.01 8.19 -4.70
N ASP A 236 -7.59 9.07 -5.60
CA ASP A 236 -8.52 9.81 -6.46
C ASP A 236 -9.31 8.86 -7.38
N VAL A 237 -8.65 7.82 -7.90
CA VAL A 237 -9.30 6.78 -8.71
C VAL A 237 -10.36 6.04 -7.89
N PHE A 238 -10.00 5.61 -6.66
CA PHE A 238 -10.93 4.91 -5.78
C PHE A 238 -12.16 5.76 -5.45
N LEU A 239 -11.95 7.04 -5.08
CA LEU A 239 -13.01 7.99 -4.76
C LEU A 239 -13.95 8.23 -5.95
N GLU A 240 -13.41 8.45 -7.15
CA GLU A 240 -14.23 8.75 -8.34
C GLU A 240 -15.04 7.52 -8.78
N ILE A 241 -14.47 6.31 -8.73
CA ILE A 241 -15.15 5.08 -9.16
C ILE A 241 -16.18 4.60 -8.13
N THR A 242 -15.86 4.69 -6.84
CA THR A 242 -16.75 4.15 -5.78
C THR A 242 -17.70 5.18 -5.20
N GLY A 243 -17.42 6.48 -5.37
CA GLY A 243 -18.14 7.59 -4.75
C GLY A 243 -18.01 7.64 -3.22
N LYS A 244 -16.98 7.01 -2.65
CA LYS A 244 -16.76 6.90 -1.20
C LYS A 244 -15.30 7.12 -0.84
N GLU A 245 -15.08 7.79 0.29
CA GLU A 245 -13.77 7.81 0.92
C GLU A 245 -13.38 6.42 1.45
N LEU A 246 -12.08 6.12 1.41
CA LEU A 246 -11.54 4.93 2.07
C LEU A 246 -11.88 5.01 3.56
N ARG A 247 -12.37 3.92 4.11
CA ARG A 247 -12.60 3.82 5.55
C ARG A 247 -11.28 3.45 6.22
N ASP A 248 -10.84 4.28 7.14
CA ASP A 248 -9.76 3.97 8.07
C ASP A 248 -10.11 2.76 8.97
#